data_ab5662c58b9c983597fb7bab6d0b3f8d
#
_entry.id   ab5662c58b9c983597fb7bab6d0b3f8d
#
_cell.length_a   1.000
_cell.length_b   1.000
_cell.length_c   1.000
_cell.angle_alpha   90.00
_cell.angle_beta   90.00
_cell.angle_gamma   90.00
#
_symmetry.space_group_name_H-M   'P 1'
#
loop_
_entity.id
_entity.type
_entity.pdbx_description
1 polymer ?
#
loop_
_entity_poly.entity_id
_entity_poly.type
_entity_poly.pdbx_seq_one_letter_code
_entity_poly.pdbx_strand_id
1 'polypeptide(L)'
;AYAEYFVKFIRAYAAEGIPIYAVTIQNEPGVDRAQEKNSKWQYPSCHWTGAQECGFIRDHLGPALRRAGLNTKIWCYDHNYNVKATGDDPGLAYPRTILSDPRAAAFVNGVAFHGYAGDPSGMSLFHQEFPTVPIYFTEGSIFGIKGGVKLIEKLRNHAVAYNGWVT
;
A
#
# COMPACT_ATOMS: atom_id res chain seq x y z
N ALA A 1 -4.34 -16.80 -11.49
CA ALA A 1 -4.37 -15.82 -12.58
C ALA A 1 -3.80 -14.46 -12.15
N TYR A 2 -4.29 -13.81 -11.04
CA TYR A 2 -3.89 -12.45 -10.67
C TYR A 2 -2.41 -12.34 -10.25
N ALA A 3 -1.88 -13.27 -9.47
CA ALA A 3 -0.45 -13.29 -9.15
C ALA A 3 0.45 -13.44 -10.39
N GLU A 4 0.00 -14.20 -11.39
CA GLU A 4 0.72 -14.33 -12.67
C GLU A 4 0.67 -13.04 -13.51
N TYR A 5 -0.38 -12.23 -13.35
CA TYR A 5 -0.42 -10.89 -13.94
C TYR A 5 0.73 -10.02 -13.41
N PHE A 6 0.96 -10.00 -12.09
CA PHE A 6 2.09 -9.27 -11.49
C PHE A 6 3.44 -9.76 -12.04
N VAL A 7 3.64 -11.08 -12.12
CA VAL A 7 4.87 -11.65 -12.68
C VAL A 7 5.11 -11.18 -14.13
N LYS A 8 4.07 -11.23 -14.97
CA LYS A 8 4.15 -10.79 -16.37
C LYS A 8 4.41 -9.29 -16.46
N PHE A 9 3.71 -8.48 -15.67
CA PHE A 9 3.90 -7.04 -15.61
C PHE A 9 5.33 -6.67 -15.26
N ILE A 10 5.86 -7.22 -14.16
CA ILE A 10 7.21 -6.94 -13.70
C ILE A 10 8.25 -7.34 -14.75
N ARG A 11 8.09 -8.50 -15.38
CA ARG A 11 8.99 -8.96 -16.45
C ARG A 11 8.93 -8.09 -17.70
N ALA A 12 7.74 -7.64 -18.08
CA ALA A 12 7.57 -6.77 -19.25
C ALA A 12 8.30 -5.44 -19.06
N TYR A 13 8.14 -4.80 -17.90
CA TYR A 13 8.86 -3.56 -17.58
C TYR A 13 10.37 -3.77 -17.48
N ALA A 14 10.80 -4.87 -16.87
CA ALA A 14 12.23 -5.19 -16.80
C ALA A 14 12.87 -5.41 -18.18
N ALA A 15 12.13 -5.98 -19.13
CA ALA A 15 12.60 -6.14 -20.52
C ALA A 15 12.82 -4.79 -21.24
N GLU A 16 12.09 -3.74 -20.85
CA GLU A 16 12.26 -2.37 -21.31
C GLU A 16 13.32 -1.58 -20.51
N GLY A 17 14.07 -2.26 -19.64
CA GLY A 17 15.09 -1.61 -18.79
C GLY A 17 14.53 -0.88 -17.57
N ILE A 18 13.26 -1.08 -17.21
CA ILE A 18 12.57 -0.44 -16.08
C ILE A 18 12.31 -1.49 -14.99
N PRO A 19 13.23 -1.70 -14.05
CA PRO A 19 13.02 -2.66 -12.97
C PRO A 19 11.99 -2.13 -11.98
N ILE A 20 10.93 -2.92 -11.74
CA ILE A 20 9.91 -2.59 -10.74
C ILE A 20 10.45 -2.92 -9.34
N TYR A 21 10.65 -1.89 -8.53
CA TYR A 21 11.17 -2.02 -7.17
C TYR A 21 10.18 -2.67 -6.22
N ALA A 22 8.93 -2.22 -6.26
CA ALA A 22 7.86 -2.72 -5.39
C ALA A 22 6.50 -2.65 -6.09
N VAL A 23 5.56 -3.42 -5.57
CA VAL A 23 4.15 -3.38 -5.97
C VAL A 23 3.27 -3.35 -4.72
N THR A 24 2.12 -2.65 -4.80
CA THR A 24 0.98 -2.83 -3.90
C THR A 24 -0.05 -3.71 -4.61
N ILE A 25 -0.89 -4.43 -3.86
CA ILE A 25 -1.85 -5.38 -4.44
C ILE A 25 -3.05 -4.64 -5.02
N GLN A 26 -3.54 -3.67 -4.26
CA GLN A 26 -4.72 -2.89 -4.60
C GLN A 26 -4.59 -1.47 -4.06
N ASN A 27 -4.81 -0.49 -4.93
CA ASN A 27 -4.94 0.91 -4.51
C ASN A 27 -6.24 1.09 -3.72
N GLU A 28 -6.14 1.67 -2.53
CA GLU A 28 -7.27 1.98 -1.64
C GLU A 28 -8.25 0.81 -1.48
N PRO A 29 -7.80 -0.31 -0.91
CA PRO A 29 -8.55 -1.58 -0.93
C PRO A 29 -9.92 -1.53 -0.24
N GLY A 30 -10.19 -0.52 0.60
CA GLY A 30 -11.51 -0.30 1.19
C GLY A 30 -12.52 0.32 0.24
N VAL A 31 -12.05 0.94 -0.86
CA VAL A 31 -12.90 1.70 -1.79
C VAL A 31 -13.61 0.78 -2.78
N ASP A 32 -14.92 0.95 -2.91
CA ASP A 32 -15.74 0.27 -3.92
C ASP A 32 -16.57 1.29 -4.72
N ARG A 33 -15.97 1.91 -5.72
CA ARG A 33 -16.63 2.91 -6.56
C ARG A 33 -17.78 2.33 -7.40
N ALA A 34 -17.79 1.02 -7.63
CA ALA A 34 -18.90 0.39 -8.33
C ALA A 34 -20.22 0.45 -7.54
N GLN A 35 -20.13 0.51 -6.21
CA GLN A 35 -21.29 0.66 -5.32
C GLN A 35 -21.70 2.12 -5.10
N GLU A 36 -20.82 3.07 -5.38
CA GLU A 36 -21.04 4.50 -5.16
C GLU A 36 -21.57 5.21 -6.41
N LYS A 37 -22.82 4.92 -6.79
CA LYS A 37 -23.45 5.45 -8.02
C LYS A 37 -23.44 6.97 -8.19
N ASN A 38 -23.31 7.73 -7.10
CA ASN A 38 -23.29 9.19 -7.08
C ASN A 38 -21.93 9.79 -6.76
N SER A 39 -20.86 9.01 -6.73
CA SER A 39 -19.52 9.54 -6.49
C SER A 39 -19.08 10.42 -7.66
N LYS A 40 -18.51 11.58 -7.35
CA LYS A 40 -17.84 12.46 -8.33
C LYS A 40 -16.59 11.80 -8.93
N TRP A 41 -16.03 10.84 -8.24
CA TRP A 41 -14.81 10.15 -8.59
C TRP A 41 -15.14 8.75 -9.09
N GLN A 42 -15.07 8.58 -10.41
CA GLN A 42 -15.28 7.29 -11.06
C GLN A 42 -13.93 6.79 -11.59
N TYR A 43 -13.33 5.86 -10.86
CA TYR A 43 -12.11 5.16 -11.28
C TYR A 43 -12.24 3.66 -10.98
N PRO A 44 -11.51 2.81 -11.69
CA PRO A 44 -11.50 1.39 -11.39
C PRO A 44 -11.07 1.14 -9.94
N SER A 45 -11.90 0.44 -9.19
CA SER A 45 -11.64 0.05 -7.81
C SER A 45 -12.00 -1.41 -7.60
N CYS A 46 -11.43 -2.02 -6.58
CA CYS A 46 -11.74 -3.40 -6.22
C CYS A 46 -11.61 -3.53 -4.70
N HIS A 47 -12.75 -3.75 -4.06
CA HIS A 47 -12.78 -3.91 -2.60
C HIS A 47 -12.06 -5.18 -2.18
N TRP A 48 -11.11 -5.02 -1.27
CA TRP A 48 -10.40 -6.11 -0.59
C TRP A 48 -10.44 -5.90 0.92
N THR A 49 -10.62 -6.99 1.64
CA THR A 49 -10.42 -6.99 3.09
C THR A 49 -8.96 -7.33 3.43
N GLY A 50 -8.49 -6.93 4.62
CA GLY A 50 -7.16 -7.30 5.08
C GLY A 50 -6.92 -8.82 5.10
N ALA A 51 -7.96 -9.61 5.38
CA ALA A 51 -7.88 -11.06 5.34
C ALA A 51 -7.71 -11.61 3.91
N GLN A 52 -8.37 -11.02 2.92
CA GLN A 52 -8.24 -11.40 1.52
C GLN A 52 -6.83 -11.04 1.00
N GLU A 53 -6.35 -9.84 1.28
CA GLU A 53 -4.99 -9.44 0.89
C GLU A 53 -3.93 -10.30 1.59
N CYS A 54 -4.10 -10.57 2.88
CA CYS A 54 -3.26 -11.51 3.63
C CYS A 54 -3.16 -12.87 2.94
N GLY A 55 -4.31 -13.48 2.62
CA GLY A 55 -4.36 -14.77 1.92
C GLY A 55 -3.73 -14.70 0.53
N PHE A 56 -3.94 -13.62 -0.21
CA PHE A 56 -3.35 -13.44 -1.53
C PHE A 56 -1.83 -13.30 -1.48
N ILE A 57 -1.30 -12.52 -0.55
CA ILE A 57 0.16 -12.40 -0.33
C ILE A 57 0.76 -13.75 0.03
N ARG A 58 0.18 -14.42 1.02
CA ARG A 58 0.68 -15.67 1.61
C ARG A 58 0.68 -16.82 0.63
N ASP A 59 -0.44 -17.03 -0.07
CA ASP A 59 -0.68 -18.27 -0.81
C ASP A 59 -0.47 -18.11 -2.33
N HIS A 60 -0.42 -16.89 -2.84
CA HIS A 60 -0.37 -16.62 -4.28
C HIS A 60 0.78 -15.71 -4.70
N LEU A 61 0.78 -14.42 -4.32
CA LEU A 61 1.73 -13.45 -4.87
C LEU A 61 3.16 -13.69 -4.40
N GLY A 62 3.37 -13.83 -3.09
CA GLY A 62 4.71 -14.09 -2.53
C GLY A 62 5.36 -15.34 -3.12
N PRO A 63 4.66 -16.51 -3.11
CA PRO A 63 5.15 -17.71 -3.77
C PRO A 63 5.38 -17.55 -5.29
N ALA A 64 4.53 -16.78 -6.00
CA ALA A 64 4.69 -16.57 -7.45
C ALA A 64 5.96 -15.78 -7.77
N LEU A 65 6.19 -14.65 -7.06
CA LEU A 65 7.41 -13.84 -7.23
C LEU A 65 8.65 -14.65 -6.90
N ARG A 66 8.63 -15.41 -5.82
CA ARG A 66 9.75 -16.29 -5.43
C ARG A 66 10.06 -17.36 -6.51
N ARG A 67 9.04 -18.07 -7.01
CA ARG A 67 9.22 -19.06 -8.09
C ARG A 67 9.72 -18.44 -9.40
N ALA A 68 9.32 -17.19 -9.67
CA ALA A 68 9.74 -16.46 -10.86
C ALA A 68 11.16 -15.88 -10.76
N GLY A 69 11.82 -15.98 -9.58
CA GLY A 69 13.14 -15.40 -9.30
C GLY A 69 13.12 -13.87 -9.28
N LEU A 70 11.96 -13.26 -8.94
CA LEU A 70 11.79 -11.82 -8.91
C LEU A 70 12.03 -11.27 -7.50
N ASN A 71 12.85 -10.20 -7.41
CA ASN A 71 13.18 -9.52 -6.16
C ASN A 71 12.29 -8.29 -5.89
N THR A 72 11.24 -8.10 -6.69
CA THR A 72 10.26 -7.02 -6.50
C THR A 72 9.60 -7.17 -5.13
N LYS A 73 9.58 -6.08 -4.38
CA LYS A 73 9.03 -6.03 -3.03
C LYS A 73 7.51 -5.98 -3.04
N ILE A 74 6.90 -6.48 -1.98
CA ILE A 74 5.46 -6.38 -1.75
C ILE A 74 5.24 -5.37 -0.62
N TRP A 75 4.50 -4.30 -0.90
CA TRP A 75 3.98 -3.39 0.10
C TRP A 75 2.50 -3.65 0.28
N CYS A 76 2.04 -3.80 1.50
CA CYS A 76 0.64 -4.03 1.80
C CYS A 76 -0.11 -2.74 2.10
N TYR A 77 -1.44 -2.80 2.11
CA TYR A 77 -2.39 -1.77 2.49
C TYR A 77 -2.64 -0.74 1.38
N ASP A 78 -1.79 0.28 1.23
CA ASP A 78 -1.92 1.34 0.20
C ASP A 78 -3.19 2.20 0.37
N HIS A 79 -3.41 2.72 1.60
CA HIS A 79 -4.55 3.57 1.97
C HIS A 79 -4.17 4.58 3.08
N ASN A 80 -5.13 5.41 3.51
CA ASN A 80 -4.87 6.47 4.48
C ASN A 80 -4.35 5.96 5.84
N TYR A 81 -3.66 6.83 6.56
CA TYR A 81 -3.09 6.52 7.87
C TYR A 81 -4.07 6.69 9.05
N ASN A 82 -5.37 6.54 8.82
CA ASN A 82 -6.35 6.54 9.90
C ASN A 82 -6.08 5.40 10.90
N VAL A 83 -6.09 5.73 12.19
CA VAL A 83 -5.91 4.73 13.25
C VAL A 83 -7.10 3.78 13.32
N LYS A 84 -8.31 4.32 13.15
CA LYS A 84 -9.57 3.58 13.16
C LYS A 84 -10.21 3.64 11.78
N ALA A 85 -11.00 2.62 11.47
CA ALA A 85 -11.81 2.62 10.26
C ALA A 85 -12.78 3.81 10.20
N THR A 86 -12.87 4.45 9.05
CA THR A 86 -13.79 5.57 8.79
C THR A 86 -14.23 5.57 7.33
N GLY A 87 -15.54 5.47 7.09
CA GLY A 87 -16.06 5.35 5.73
C GLY A 87 -15.52 4.09 5.03
N ASP A 88 -14.91 4.27 3.88
CA ASP A 88 -14.27 3.22 3.08
C ASP A 88 -12.81 2.94 3.49
N ASP A 89 -12.26 3.70 4.42
CA ASP A 89 -10.91 3.50 4.96
C ASP A 89 -10.95 2.49 6.11
N PRO A 90 -10.31 1.32 5.97
CA PRO A 90 -10.33 0.28 7.00
C PRO A 90 -9.40 0.57 8.19
N GLY A 91 -8.58 1.62 8.12
CA GLY A 91 -7.62 2.00 9.16
C GLY A 91 -6.52 0.97 9.42
N LEU A 92 -5.75 1.18 10.49
CA LEU A 92 -4.60 0.34 10.83
C LEU A 92 -4.94 -1.13 11.16
N ALA A 93 -6.21 -1.47 11.36
CA ALA A 93 -6.62 -2.87 11.53
C ALA A 93 -6.29 -3.71 10.29
N TYR A 94 -6.28 -3.09 9.11
CA TYR A 94 -6.00 -3.78 7.86
C TYR A 94 -4.55 -4.29 7.77
N PRO A 95 -3.50 -3.44 7.82
CA PRO A 95 -2.11 -3.92 7.77
C PRO A 95 -1.76 -4.80 8.98
N ARG A 96 -2.36 -4.56 10.17
CA ARG A 96 -2.19 -5.44 11.33
C ARG A 96 -2.66 -6.87 11.02
N THR A 97 -3.80 -7.03 10.36
CA THR A 97 -4.32 -8.36 9.97
C THR A 97 -3.30 -9.11 9.10
N ILE A 98 -2.66 -8.41 8.16
CA ILE A 98 -1.67 -9.02 7.25
C ILE A 98 -0.39 -9.39 8.00
N LEU A 99 0.14 -8.48 8.81
CA LEU A 99 1.42 -8.66 9.50
C LEU A 99 1.34 -9.59 10.71
N SER A 100 0.14 -9.84 11.22
CA SER A 100 -0.09 -10.83 12.28
C SER A 100 -0.05 -12.28 11.78
N ASP A 101 -0.15 -12.51 10.47
CA ASP A 101 0.10 -13.84 9.87
C ASP A 101 1.58 -13.96 9.51
N PRO A 102 2.38 -14.81 10.21
CA PRO A 102 3.82 -14.89 9.98
C PRO A 102 4.18 -15.39 8.58
N ARG A 103 3.29 -16.14 7.92
CA ARG A 103 3.51 -16.63 6.56
C ARG A 103 3.29 -15.53 5.52
N ALA A 104 2.33 -14.63 5.75
CA ALA A 104 2.13 -13.44 4.91
C ALA A 104 3.23 -12.41 5.18
N ALA A 105 3.51 -12.13 6.45
CA ALA A 105 4.54 -11.17 6.88
C ALA A 105 5.93 -11.50 6.29
N ALA A 106 6.26 -12.79 6.12
CA ALA A 106 7.51 -13.22 5.50
C ALA A 106 7.69 -12.74 4.03
N PHE A 107 6.62 -12.31 3.36
CA PHE A 107 6.66 -11.76 2.01
C PHE A 107 6.49 -10.24 1.97
N VAL A 108 6.01 -9.62 3.06
CA VAL A 108 5.78 -8.18 3.13
C VAL A 108 7.09 -7.45 3.40
N ASN A 109 7.41 -6.47 2.56
CA ASN A 109 8.64 -5.68 2.65
C ASN A 109 8.37 -4.21 3.05
N GLY A 110 7.13 -3.87 3.34
CA GLY A 110 6.73 -2.55 3.78
C GLY A 110 5.22 -2.37 3.81
N VAL A 111 4.80 -1.24 4.36
CA VAL A 111 3.41 -0.78 4.34
C VAL A 111 3.33 0.55 3.58
N ALA A 112 2.32 0.68 2.74
CA ALA A 112 2.08 1.88 1.95
C ALA A 112 0.94 2.71 2.54
N PHE A 113 1.13 4.03 2.62
CA PHE A 113 0.14 4.96 3.16
C PHE A 113 -0.19 6.10 2.21
N HIS A 114 -1.46 6.51 2.22
CA HIS A 114 -1.99 7.71 1.59
C HIS A 114 -2.26 8.82 2.61
N GLY A 115 -2.38 10.05 2.14
CA GLY A 115 -2.51 11.22 2.99
C GLY A 115 -3.79 12.05 2.81
N TYR A 116 -4.91 11.40 2.48
CA TYR A 116 -6.18 12.11 2.25
C TYR A 116 -7.07 12.19 3.49
N ALA A 117 -6.89 11.28 4.45
CA ALA A 117 -7.65 11.27 5.69
C ALA A 117 -6.80 10.80 6.87
N GLY A 118 -7.16 11.26 8.07
CA GLY A 118 -6.44 10.94 9.31
C GLY A 118 -5.33 11.94 9.62
N ASP A 119 -4.45 11.56 10.54
CA ASP A 119 -3.30 12.32 10.97
C ASP A 119 -2.01 11.51 10.75
N PRO A 120 -0.91 12.14 10.27
CA PRO A 120 0.36 11.43 10.02
C PRO A 120 0.91 10.64 11.20
N SER A 121 0.54 10.99 12.45
CA SER A 121 0.90 10.21 13.64
C SER A 121 0.40 8.76 13.62
N GLY A 122 -0.61 8.45 12.78
CA GLY A 122 -1.01 7.07 12.53
C GLY A 122 0.15 6.19 12.04
N MET A 123 1.05 6.74 11.20
CA MET A 123 2.27 6.04 10.78
C MET A 123 3.23 5.82 11.96
N SER A 124 3.38 6.78 12.87
CA SER A 124 4.18 6.61 14.08
C SER A 124 3.62 5.55 15.02
N LEU A 125 2.29 5.50 15.18
CA LEU A 125 1.63 4.43 15.94
C LEU A 125 1.85 3.07 15.32
N PHE A 126 1.73 2.97 13.99
CA PHE A 126 2.05 1.74 13.27
C PHE A 126 3.53 1.32 13.47
N HIS A 127 4.47 2.28 13.37
CA HIS A 127 5.89 1.99 13.57
C HIS A 127 6.20 1.49 14.99
N GLN A 128 5.51 1.99 16.02
CA GLN A 128 5.67 1.48 17.39
C GLN A 128 5.31 0.00 17.52
N GLU A 129 4.31 -0.46 16.77
CA GLU A 129 3.88 -1.85 16.77
C GLU A 129 4.75 -2.75 15.87
N PHE A 130 5.21 -2.21 14.75
CA PHE A 130 5.99 -2.93 13.72
C PHE A 130 7.28 -2.17 13.37
N PRO A 131 8.23 -2.02 14.30
CA PRO A 131 9.39 -1.15 14.13
C PRO A 131 10.36 -1.58 13.02
N THR A 132 10.29 -2.83 12.58
CA THR A 132 11.13 -3.37 11.51
C THR A 132 10.49 -3.31 10.13
N VAL A 133 9.21 -2.92 10.04
CA VAL A 133 8.48 -2.81 8.76
C VAL A 133 8.61 -1.38 8.24
N PRO A 134 9.28 -1.16 7.10
CA PRO A 134 9.40 0.18 6.51
C PRO A 134 8.04 0.76 6.11
N ILE A 135 7.90 2.06 6.27
CA ILE A 135 6.72 2.83 5.88
C ILE A 135 7.01 3.59 4.61
N TYR A 136 6.16 3.45 3.60
CA TYR A 136 6.21 4.19 2.36
C TYR A 136 4.99 5.08 2.23
N PHE A 137 5.19 6.36 1.98
CA PHE A 137 4.10 7.26 1.65
C PHE A 137 3.94 7.27 0.13
N THR A 138 2.89 6.63 -0.35
CA THR A 138 2.72 6.31 -1.77
C THR A 138 1.82 7.27 -2.51
N GLU A 139 0.94 8.01 -1.80
CA GLU A 139 0.02 8.93 -2.45
C GLU A 139 -0.41 10.09 -1.54
N GLY A 140 -0.37 11.30 -2.08
CA GLY A 140 -0.91 12.50 -1.45
C GLY A 140 -0.57 13.75 -2.24
N SER A 141 -1.52 14.70 -2.31
CA SER A 141 -1.34 15.94 -3.08
C SER A 141 -0.23 16.81 -2.51
N ILE A 142 0.66 17.28 -3.39
CA ILE A 142 1.75 18.21 -3.07
C ILE A 142 1.59 19.45 -3.95
N PHE A 143 1.30 20.60 -3.32
CA PHE A 143 1.23 21.86 -4.05
C PHE A 143 2.00 22.93 -3.28
N GLY A 144 2.88 23.64 -3.99
CA GLY A 144 3.60 24.80 -3.50
C GLY A 144 4.38 24.53 -2.20
N ILE A 145 4.58 25.59 -1.41
CA ILE A 145 5.36 25.54 -0.17
C ILE A 145 4.76 24.59 0.89
N LYS A 146 3.44 24.38 0.87
CA LYS A 146 2.77 23.44 1.76
C LYS A 146 3.15 21.99 1.47
N GLY A 147 3.59 21.69 0.25
CA GLY A 147 4.12 20.39 -0.12
C GLY A 147 5.37 20.02 0.66
N GLY A 148 6.31 20.98 0.83
CA GLY A 148 7.50 20.78 1.67
C GLY A 148 7.16 20.46 3.12
N VAL A 149 6.17 21.16 3.69
CA VAL A 149 5.70 20.85 5.06
C VAL A 149 5.16 19.43 5.14
N LYS A 150 4.29 19.04 4.19
CA LYS A 150 3.73 17.69 4.13
C LYS A 150 4.79 16.61 3.99
N LEU A 151 5.82 16.84 3.18
CA LEU A 151 6.96 15.93 3.06
C LEU A 151 7.66 15.74 4.42
N ILE A 152 8.01 16.85 5.09
CA ILE A 152 8.68 16.80 6.39
C ILE A 152 7.82 16.07 7.43
N GLU A 153 6.51 16.32 7.45
CA GLU A 153 5.58 15.63 8.35
C GLU A 153 5.63 14.10 8.17
N LYS A 154 5.64 13.62 6.92
CA LYS A 154 5.68 12.17 6.65
C LYS A 154 7.01 11.56 7.04
N LEU A 155 8.13 12.23 6.72
CA LEU A 155 9.45 11.79 7.15
C LEU A 155 9.59 11.76 8.68
N ARG A 156 9.04 12.75 9.39
CA ARG A 156 9.01 12.77 10.86
C ARG A 156 8.13 11.68 11.47
N ASN A 157 7.19 11.14 10.69
CA ASN A 157 6.35 10.02 11.07
C ASN A 157 6.80 8.69 10.43
N HIS A 158 8.13 8.52 10.29
CA HIS A 158 8.81 7.30 9.88
C HIS A 158 8.63 6.87 8.41
N ALA A 159 8.06 7.70 7.54
CA ALA A 159 8.07 7.41 6.12
C ALA A 159 9.51 7.43 5.58
N VAL A 160 9.92 6.37 4.87
CA VAL A 160 11.26 6.26 4.26
C VAL A 160 11.28 6.74 2.80
N ALA A 161 10.11 6.91 2.20
CA ALA A 161 9.94 7.49 0.87
C ALA A 161 8.62 8.26 0.79
N TYR A 162 8.55 9.18 -0.16
CA TYR A 162 7.38 10.02 -0.41
C TYR A 162 7.10 10.13 -1.91
N ASN A 163 5.95 9.64 -2.34
CA ASN A 163 5.44 9.81 -3.70
C ASN A 163 4.29 10.83 -3.68
N GLY A 164 4.47 11.95 -4.40
CA GLY A 164 3.38 12.89 -4.62
C GLY A 164 2.40 12.36 -5.66
N TRP A 165 1.12 12.57 -5.41
CA TRP A 165 0.07 12.33 -6.39
C TRP A 165 -0.37 13.65 -6.99
N VAL A 166 -0.25 13.79 -8.31
CA VAL A 166 -0.52 15.00 -9.08
C VAL A 166 0.26 16.22 -8.54
N THR A 167 1.35 16.52 -9.17
CA THR A 167 2.16 17.72 -8.93
C THR A 167 1.83 18.78 -9.98
#